data_4068dc9ad8a763bed36ffcda4685dfaa
#
_entry.id   4068dc9ad8a763bed36ffcda4685dfaa
#
_cell.length_a   1.000
_cell.length_b   1.000
_cell.length_c   1.000
_cell.angle_alpha   90.00
_cell.angle_beta   90.00
_cell.angle_gamma   90.00
#
_symmetry.space_group_name_H-M   'P 1'
#
loop_
_entity.id
_entity.type
_entity.pdbx_description
1 polymer ?
#
loop_
_entity_poly.entity_id
_entity_poly.type
_entity_poly.pdbx_seq_one_letter_code
_entity_poly.pdbx_strand_id
1 'polypeptide(L)'
;NCSGKGCRMCDFHGISEFESIEGVISKLFFKKFGGTTAKFTWIGGEDKSSLVLGNGRPFFVKIKNPSKRKPKLSDKEFDFVSLFNLKLIGESPKKPLNFNSKIKIKISTSLPINLKNLKKLKDLTTTPIVIYENSGKRYEKKIFGLKYTKNSDNVFTMTVIAEGGFPVKRFVVGNDVLPNISSLFDNPC
;
A
#
# COMPACT_ATOMS: atom_id res chain seq x y z
N ASN A 1 25.86 12.94 5.50
CA ASN A 1 24.45 12.55 5.36
C ASN A 1 23.58 13.68 5.88
N CYS A 2 22.72 14.25 5.02
CA CYS A 2 21.87 15.41 5.36
C CYS A 2 20.51 15.02 5.98
N SER A 3 20.30 13.72 6.27
CA SER A 3 19.05 13.19 6.83
C SER A 3 17.79 13.64 6.07
N GLY A 4 17.88 13.72 4.74
CA GLY A 4 16.77 14.13 3.86
C GLY A 4 16.54 15.65 3.78
N LYS A 5 17.33 16.47 4.46
CA LYS A 5 17.19 17.95 4.41
C LYS A 5 17.70 18.59 3.13
N GLY A 6 18.53 17.88 2.39
CA GLY A 6 19.22 18.37 1.21
C GLY A 6 20.58 18.99 1.53
N CYS A 7 21.60 18.68 0.73
CA CYS A 7 22.95 19.22 0.82
C CYS A 7 23.59 19.20 -0.56
N ARG A 8 24.81 19.74 -0.69
CA ARG A 8 25.54 19.77 -1.99
C ARG A 8 25.77 18.38 -2.57
N MET A 9 25.99 17.34 -1.74
CA MET A 9 26.23 15.97 -2.21
C MET A 9 25.01 15.31 -2.87
N CYS A 10 23.82 15.78 -2.57
CA CYS A 10 22.56 15.28 -3.18
C CYS A 10 21.85 16.38 -4.00
N ASP A 11 22.58 17.39 -4.48
CA ASP A 11 22.04 18.53 -5.21
C ASP A 11 20.79 19.17 -4.53
N PHE A 12 20.85 19.22 -3.21
CA PHE A 12 19.76 19.69 -2.34
C PHE A 12 18.44 18.91 -2.42
N HIS A 13 18.43 17.75 -3.07
CA HIS A 13 17.23 16.93 -3.21
C HIS A 13 16.87 16.13 -1.95
N GLY A 14 17.83 15.91 -1.05
CA GLY A 14 17.63 15.09 0.14
C GLY A 14 17.60 13.58 -0.13
N ILE A 15 17.86 13.16 -1.37
CA ILE A 15 17.86 11.78 -1.84
C ILE A 15 19.31 11.43 -2.20
N SER A 16 19.86 10.38 -1.58
CA SER A 16 21.23 9.91 -1.88
C SER A 16 21.29 9.01 -3.11
N GLU A 17 20.22 8.24 -3.32
CA GLU A 17 20.13 7.26 -4.40
C GLU A 17 18.73 7.31 -5.03
N PHE A 18 18.66 7.26 -6.36
CA PHE A 18 17.43 7.36 -7.12
C PHE A 18 16.90 5.99 -7.58
N GLU A 19 17.37 4.90 -6.99
CA GLU A 19 16.97 3.53 -7.35
C GLU A 19 15.62 3.10 -6.72
N SER A 20 15.19 3.79 -5.68
CA SER A 20 13.87 3.52 -5.08
C SER A 20 12.73 4.05 -5.96
N ILE A 21 11.51 3.54 -5.77
CA ILE A 21 10.31 4.04 -6.46
C ILE A 21 10.17 5.57 -6.32
N GLU A 22 10.30 6.09 -5.10
CA GLU A 22 10.27 7.53 -4.86
C GLU A 22 11.42 8.26 -5.55
N GLY A 23 12.60 7.65 -5.58
CA GLY A 23 13.78 8.20 -6.25
C GLY A 23 13.58 8.35 -7.75
N VAL A 24 13.10 7.30 -8.43
CA VAL A 24 12.82 7.33 -9.87
C VAL A 24 11.77 8.39 -10.21
N ILE A 25 10.69 8.44 -9.44
CA ILE A 25 9.62 9.43 -9.63
C ILE A 25 10.13 10.85 -9.36
N SER A 26 10.95 11.03 -8.30
CA SER A 26 11.55 12.33 -7.97
C SER A 26 12.45 12.84 -9.09
N LYS A 27 13.32 11.99 -9.64
CA LYS A 27 14.20 12.32 -10.77
C LYS A 27 13.42 12.84 -11.98
N LEU A 28 12.29 12.17 -12.31
CA LEU A 28 11.39 12.62 -13.36
C LEU A 28 10.82 14.01 -13.07
N PHE A 29 10.34 14.22 -11.85
CA PHE A 29 9.69 15.49 -11.49
C PHE A 29 10.70 16.63 -11.34
N PHE A 30 11.90 16.40 -10.84
CA PHE A 30 12.95 17.41 -10.83
C PHE A 30 13.32 17.85 -12.25
N LYS A 31 13.44 16.93 -13.19
CA LYS A 31 13.67 17.25 -14.62
C LYS A 31 12.53 18.07 -15.21
N LYS A 32 11.27 17.79 -14.83
CA LYS A 32 10.09 18.49 -15.38
C LYS A 32 9.83 19.84 -14.71
N PHE A 33 9.96 19.90 -13.39
CA PHE A 33 9.58 21.08 -12.59
C PHE A 33 10.78 21.93 -12.16
N GLY A 34 12.00 21.38 -12.13
CA GLY A 34 13.19 22.06 -11.67
C GLY A 34 13.18 22.35 -10.16
N GLY A 35 12.47 21.57 -9.37
CA GLY A 35 12.39 21.76 -7.93
C GLY A 35 13.57 21.21 -7.16
N THR A 36 13.67 21.53 -5.87
CA THR A 36 14.75 21.09 -4.98
C THR A 36 14.43 19.85 -4.19
N THR A 37 13.17 19.67 -3.74
CA THR A 37 12.74 18.50 -2.98
C THR A 37 11.36 18.03 -3.42
N ALA A 38 11.12 16.72 -3.37
CA ALA A 38 9.84 16.08 -3.59
C ALA A 38 9.36 15.43 -2.29
N LYS A 39 8.17 15.81 -1.81
CA LYS A 39 7.54 15.17 -0.65
C LYS A 39 6.39 14.31 -1.12
N PHE A 40 6.49 13.01 -0.90
CA PHE A 40 5.46 12.04 -1.24
C PHE A 40 4.43 11.87 -0.13
N THR A 41 3.20 11.62 -0.54
CA THR A 41 2.12 11.16 0.31
C THR A 41 1.42 10.02 -0.41
N TRP A 42 1.73 8.81 0.01
CA TRP A 42 1.13 7.60 -0.53
C TRP A 42 -0.23 7.35 0.09
N ILE A 43 -1.17 6.92 -0.73
CA ILE A 43 -2.51 6.55 -0.28
C ILE A 43 -2.54 5.03 -0.05
N GLY A 44 -2.97 4.63 1.16
CA GLY A 44 -2.92 3.24 1.61
C GLY A 44 -1.53 2.81 2.08
N GLY A 45 -1.45 1.63 2.65
CA GLY A 45 -0.22 0.98 3.09
C GLY A 45 0.02 -0.30 2.29
N GLU A 46 1.27 -0.58 1.99
CA GLU A 46 1.70 -1.80 1.31
C GLU A 46 2.96 -2.35 1.96
N ASP A 47 3.09 -3.65 1.98
CA ASP A 47 4.32 -4.32 2.37
C ASP A 47 5.36 -4.22 1.25
N LYS A 48 6.64 -4.22 1.58
CA LYS A 48 7.75 -4.21 0.61
C LYS A 48 7.71 -5.38 -0.37
N SER A 49 7.10 -6.51 0.02
CA SER A 49 6.92 -7.70 -0.82
C SER A 49 5.66 -7.64 -1.69
N SER A 50 4.83 -6.60 -1.58
CA SER A 50 3.61 -6.48 -2.35
C SER A 50 3.87 -6.01 -3.77
N LEU A 51 3.23 -6.65 -4.73
CA LEU A 51 3.18 -6.21 -6.12
C LEU A 51 1.90 -5.40 -6.35
N VAL A 52 2.05 -4.16 -6.80
CA VAL A 52 0.93 -3.28 -7.15
C VAL A 52 0.59 -3.46 -8.62
N LEU A 53 -0.66 -3.82 -8.90
CA LEU A 53 -1.17 -4.10 -10.25
C LEU A 53 -2.44 -3.30 -10.54
N GLY A 54 -2.93 -3.40 -11.78
CA GLY A 54 -4.17 -2.77 -12.24
C GLY A 54 -4.05 -1.25 -12.27
N ASN A 55 -4.95 -0.55 -11.60
CA ASN A 55 -4.99 0.92 -11.58
C ASN A 55 -3.89 1.58 -10.71
N GLY A 56 -2.99 0.77 -10.17
CA GLY A 56 -1.87 1.26 -9.38
C GLY A 56 -2.26 1.74 -7.98
N ARG A 57 -1.32 2.40 -7.31
CA ARG A 57 -1.48 3.02 -6.00
C ARG A 57 -1.51 4.53 -6.16
N PRO A 58 -2.55 5.22 -5.67
CA PRO A 58 -2.60 6.68 -5.72
C PRO A 58 -1.53 7.32 -4.83
N PHE A 59 -0.99 8.44 -5.28
CA PHE A 59 -0.04 9.22 -4.51
C PHE A 59 -0.14 10.71 -4.85
N PHE A 60 0.33 11.54 -3.93
CA PHE A 60 0.54 12.97 -4.14
C PHE A 60 2.02 13.28 -3.99
N VAL A 61 2.50 14.21 -4.81
CA VAL A 61 3.86 14.74 -4.69
C VAL A 61 3.80 16.25 -4.61
N LYS A 62 4.41 16.79 -3.57
CA LYS A 62 4.63 18.22 -3.41
C LYS A 62 6.07 18.55 -3.78
N ILE A 63 6.27 19.29 -4.85
CA ILE A 63 7.58 19.78 -5.28
C ILE A 63 7.83 21.16 -4.65
N LYS A 64 8.98 21.30 -3.99
CA LYS A 64 9.42 22.60 -3.43
C LYS A 64 10.21 23.39 -4.46
N ASN A 65 10.04 24.71 -4.46
CA ASN A 65 10.77 25.65 -5.29
C ASN A 65 10.80 25.29 -6.79
N PRO A 66 9.64 24.98 -7.41
CA PRO A 66 9.60 24.63 -8.82
C PRO A 66 9.93 25.85 -9.69
N SER A 67 10.86 25.72 -10.64
CA SER A 67 11.12 26.74 -11.65
C SER A 67 10.06 26.75 -12.74
N LYS A 68 9.42 25.61 -13.01
CA LYS A 68 8.29 25.46 -13.94
C LYS A 68 7.06 24.96 -13.17
N ARG A 69 6.00 25.79 -13.12
CA ARG A 69 4.80 25.44 -12.34
C ARG A 69 3.77 24.60 -13.09
N LYS A 70 3.72 24.67 -14.41
CA LYS A 70 2.71 24.00 -15.26
C LYS A 70 3.36 23.23 -16.42
N PRO A 71 4.31 22.31 -16.16
CA PRO A 71 4.85 21.49 -17.25
C PRO A 71 3.80 20.50 -17.75
N LYS A 72 3.88 20.14 -19.03
CA LYS A 72 3.03 19.08 -19.59
C LYS A 72 3.38 17.72 -18.94
N LEU A 73 2.39 17.11 -18.31
CA LEU A 73 2.48 15.77 -17.74
C LEU A 73 1.91 14.75 -18.72
N SER A 74 2.51 13.59 -18.76
CA SER A 74 2.05 12.42 -19.51
C SER A 74 2.38 11.17 -18.71
N ASP A 75 1.68 10.11 -18.99
CA ASP A 75 1.99 8.79 -18.44
C ASP A 75 3.44 8.43 -18.75
N LYS A 76 4.08 7.71 -17.84
CA LYS A 76 5.47 7.28 -17.95
C LYS A 76 5.63 5.84 -17.48
N GLU A 77 6.46 5.13 -18.20
CA GLU A 77 6.83 3.76 -17.88
C GLU A 77 8.34 3.66 -17.68
N PHE A 78 8.73 2.95 -16.65
CA PHE A 78 10.09 2.60 -16.30
C PHE A 78 10.13 1.09 -16.07
N ASP A 79 11.30 0.49 -16.00
CA ASP A 79 11.48 -0.96 -15.88
C ASP A 79 10.64 -1.62 -14.77
N PHE A 80 10.45 -0.93 -13.66
CA PHE A 80 9.73 -1.45 -12.50
C PHE A 80 8.60 -0.54 -11.96
N VAL A 81 8.33 0.60 -12.62
CA VAL A 81 7.31 1.59 -12.21
C VAL A 81 6.61 2.15 -13.42
N SER A 82 5.29 2.13 -13.41
CA SER A 82 4.46 2.83 -14.39
C SER A 82 3.65 3.92 -13.70
N LEU A 83 3.62 5.11 -14.27
CA LEU A 83 2.90 6.29 -13.77
C LEU A 83 1.77 6.63 -14.71
N PHE A 84 0.55 6.68 -14.18
CA PHE A 84 -0.66 6.93 -14.96
C PHE A 84 -1.44 8.11 -14.42
N ASN A 85 -2.20 8.76 -15.29
CA ASN A 85 -3.17 9.80 -14.90
C ASN A 85 -2.54 10.94 -14.08
N LEU A 86 -1.31 11.32 -14.40
CA LEU A 86 -0.63 12.42 -13.72
C LEU A 86 -1.35 13.75 -13.96
N LYS A 87 -1.75 14.42 -12.88
CA LYS A 87 -2.47 15.69 -12.92
C LYS A 87 -1.86 16.72 -11.96
N LEU A 88 -1.86 17.97 -12.38
CA LEU A 88 -1.55 19.09 -11.48
C LEU A 88 -2.79 19.42 -10.66
N ILE A 89 -2.62 19.54 -9.36
CA ILE A 89 -3.67 19.96 -8.43
C ILE A 89 -3.19 21.18 -7.65
N GLY A 90 -4.10 22.08 -7.32
CA GLY A 90 -3.77 23.29 -6.56
C GLY A 90 -3.43 22.98 -5.10
N GLU A 91 -4.21 22.11 -4.47
CA GLU A 91 -4.03 21.71 -3.08
C GLU A 91 -4.20 20.19 -2.92
N SER A 92 -3.45 19.61 -1.99
CA SER A 92 -3.66 18.22 -1.60
C SER A 92 -5.01 18.07 -0.89
N PRO A 93 -5.76 16.97 -1.10
CA PRO A 93 -6.98 16.72 -0.39
C PRO A 93 -6.77 16.77 1.13
N LYS A 94 -7.61 17.51 1.83
CA LYS A 94 -7.57 17.63 3.31
C LYS A 94 -8.18 16.42 4.00
N LYS A 95 -9.09 15.70 3.31
CA LYS A 95 -9.75 14.50 3.82
C LYS A 95 -9.08 13.24 3.29
N PRO A 96 -9.03 12.15 4.08
CA PRO A 96 -8.59 10.86 3.58
C PRO A 96 -9.39 10.44 2.34
N LEU A 97 -8.70 9.89 1.35
CA LEU A 97 -9.36 9.32 0.17
C LEU A 97 -9.94 7.95 0.55
N ASN A 98 -11.23 7.79 0.32
CA ASN A 98 -11.89 6.50 0.44
C ASN A 98 -11.72 5.72 -0.87
N PHE A 99 -11.22 4.52 -0.78
CA PHE A 99 -11.07 3.60 -1.91
C PHE A 99 -11.15 2.16 -1.43
N ASN A 100 -11.40 1.25 -2.35
CA ASN A 100 -11.37 -0.17 -2.08
C ASN A 100 -10.16 -0.80 -2.77
N SER A 101 -9.57 -1.78 -2.12
CA SER A 101 -8.46 -2.56 -2.64
C SER A 101 -8.90 -3.99 -2.92
N LYS A 102 -8.52 -4.53 -4.08
CA LYS A 102 -8.59 -5.96 -4.36
C LYS A 102 -7.22 -6.56 -4.08
N ILE A 103 -7.16 -7.44 -3.10
CA ILE A 103 -5.91 -7.97 -2.56
C ILE A 103 -5.90 -9.48 -2.78
N LYS A 104 -4.85 -9.99 -3.43
CA LYS A 104 -4.62 -11.43 -3.58
C LYS A 104 -3.48 -11.83 -2.65
N ILE A 105 -3.74 -12.77 -1.77
CA ILE A 105 -2.83 -13.21 -0.71
C ILE A 105 -2.61 -14.72 -0.86
N LYS A 106 -1.37 -15.15 -0.87
CA LYS A 106 -1.00 -16.56 -0.71
C LYS A 106 -0.61 -16.77 0.74
N ILE A 107 -1.31 -17.66 1.43
CA ILE A 107 -1.16 -17.91 2.87
C ILE A 107 -0.67 -19.35 3.05
N SER A 108 0.39 -19.49 3.84
CA SER A 108 0.93 -20.78 4.28
C SER A 108 0.66 -20.96 5.76
N THR A 109 0.21 -22.13 6.17
CA THR A 109 -0.09 -22.50 7.56
C THR A 109 0.89 -23.54 8.07
N SER A 110 1.16 -23.53 9.37
CA SER A 110 2.07 -24.50 10.00
C SER A 110 1.48 -25.92 10.02
N LEU A 111 0.16 -26.04 10.12
CA LEU A 111 -0.57 -27.31 10.14
C LEU A 111 -1.50 -27.41 8.92
N PRO A 112 -1.94 -28.62 8.54
CA PRO A 112 -2.88 -28.84 7.46
C PRO A 112 -4.19 -28.07 7.64
N ILE A 113 -4.69 -27.49 6.55
CA ILE A 113 -5.89 -26.66 6.53
C ILE A 113 -7.13 -27.54 6.55
N ASN A 114 -7.95 -27.34 7.58
CA ASN A 114 -9.27 -27.96 7.64
C ASN A 114 -10.27 -27.22 6.73
N LEU A 115 -11.00 -27.96 5.91
CA LEU A 115 -12.03 -27.38 5.02
C LEU A 115 -13.13 -26.64 5.79
N LYS A 116 -13.44 -27.04 7.03
CA LYS A 116 -14.41 -26.33 7.90
C LYS A 116 -13.90 -24.91 8.22
N ASN A 117 -12.59 -24.75 8.44
CA ASN A 117 -12.00 -23.44 8.72
C ASN A 117 -12.01 -22.52 7.49
N LEU A 118 -11.80 -23.07 6.29
CA LEU A 118 -11.95 -22.30 5.05
C LEU A 118 -13.39 -21.76 4.86
N LYS A 119 -14.40 -22.51 5.28
CA LYS A 119 -15.79 -22.03 5.21
C LYS A 119 -16.04 -20.84 6.13
N LYS A 120 -15.39 -20.78 7.31
CA LYS A 120 -15.49 -19.66 8.26
C LYS A 120 -14.99 -18.33 7.68
N LEU A 121 -14.11 -18.38 6.64
CA LEU A 121 -13.66 -17.16 5.98
C LEU A 121 -14.78 -16.30 5.41
N LYS A 122 -15.91 -16.90 5.07
CA LYS A 122 -17.08 -16.16 4.55
C LYS A 122 -17.67 -15.20 5.59
N ASP A 123 -17.57 -15.53 6.88
CA ASP A 123 -18.10 -14.73 7.97
C ASP A 123 -17.36 -13.39 8.12
N LEU A 124 -16.13 -13.31 7.58
CA LEU A 124 -15.35 -12.08 7.54
C LEU A 124 -15.95 -10.96 6.69
N THR A 125 -16.90 -11.28 5.81
CA THR A 125 -17.61 -10.28 5.02
C THR A 125 -18.78 -9.63 5.77
N THR A 126 -19.22 -10.22 6.86
CA THR A 126 -20.33 -9.74 7.70
C THR A 126 -19.85 -9.06 8.97
N THR A 127 -18.63 -9.36 9.41
CA THR A 127 -18.03 -8.85 10.65
C THR A 127 -16.95 -7.82 10.33
N PRO A 128 -17.00 -6.62 10.92
CA PRO A 128 -15.92 -5.65 10.75
C PRO A 128 -14.60 -6.17 11.34
N ILE A 129 -13.51 -5.85 10.69
CA ILE A 129 -12.16 -6.17 11.16
C ILE A 129 -11.70 -5.03 12.05
N VAL A 130 -11.53 -5.30 13.33
CA VAL A 130 -11.09 -4.34 14.34
C VAL A 130 -9.57 -4.35 14.40
N ILE A 131 -8.97 -3.17 14.37
CA ILE A 131 -7.53 -2.97 14.36
C ILE A 131 -7.16 -2.09 15.56
N TYR A 132 -6.21 -2.56 16.36
CA TYR A 132 -5.65 -1.84 17.48
C TYR A 132 -4.26 -1.33 17.13
N GLU A 133 -4.01 -0.05 17.36
CA GLU A 133 -2.70 0.57 17.16
C GLU A 133 -1.95 0.67 18.49
N ASN A 134 -0.63 0.65 18.44
CA ASN A 134 0.23 0.82 19.62
C ASN A 134 -0.05 2.14 20.37
N SER A 135 -0.62 3.12 19.70
CA SER A 135 -1.06 4.39 20.28
C SER A 135 -2.35 4.30 21.09
N GLY A 136 -2.93 3.11 21.25
CA GLY A 136 -4.24 2.89 21.88
C GLY A 136 -5.44 3.24 20.98
N LYS A 137 -5.22 3.68 19.75
CA LYS A 137 -6.32 3.94 18.81
C LYS A 137 -6.91 2.63 18.29
N ARG A 138 -8.24 2.60 18.23
CA ARG A 138 -9.02 1.51 17.63
C ARG A 138 -9.75 2.05 16.41
N TYR A 139 -9.72 1.29 15.32
CA TYR A 139 -10.52 1.56 14.13
C TYR A 139 -10.98 0.27 13.46
N GLU A 140 -11.92 0.38 12.55
CA GLU A 140 -12.53 -0.76 11.89
C GLU A 140 -12.32 -0.66 10.38
N LYS A 141 -12.22 -1.83 9.73
CA LYS A 141 -12.18 -1.98 8.28
C LYS A 141 -13.17 -3.04 7.85
N LYS A 142 -13.79 -2.85 6.68
CA LYS A 142 -14.75 -3.78 6.11
C LYS A 142 -14.14 -4.60 4.98
N ILE A 143 -14.53 -5.86 4.93
CA ILE A 143 -14.31 -6.75 3.80
C ILE A 143 -15.63 -6.85 3.04
N PHE A 144 -15.65 -6.43 1.78
CA PHE A 144 -16.84 -6.41 0.94
C PHE A 144 -17.03 -7.71 0.15
N GLY A 145 -15.96 -8.46 -0.03
CA GLY A 145 -15.99 -9.72 -0.74
C GLY A 145 -14.75 -10.55 -0.50
N LEU A 146 -14.93 -11.86 -0.50
CA LEU A 146 -13.86 -12.81 -0.26
C LEU A 146 -14.07 -14.05 -1.12
N LYS A 147 -12.98 -14.49 -1.78
CA LYS A 147 -12.90 -15.77 -2.47
C LYS A 147 -11.61 -16.47 -2.03
N TYR A 148 -11.64 -17.79 -1.97
CA TYR A 148 -10.46 -18.58 -1.64
C TYR A 148 -10.36 -19.83 -2.49
N THR A 149 -9.14 -20.34 -2.63
CA THR A 149 -8.82 -21.61 -3.30
C THR A 149 -7.76 -22.33 -2.49
N LYS A 150 -8.01 -23.58 -2.11
CA LYS A 150 -7.00 -24.44 -1.48
C LYS A 150 -6.01 -24.87 -2.56
N ASN A 151 -4.72 -24.61 -2.35
CA ASN A 151 -3.64 -24.93 -3.28
C ASN A 151 -2.96 -26.26 -2.91
N SER A 152 -2.76 -26.49 -1.60
CA SER A 152 -2.22 -27.71 -1.02
C SER A 152 -2.75 -27.90 0.40
N ASP A 153 -2.25 -28.88 1.14
CA ASP A 153 -2.71 -29.11 2.51
C ASP A 153 -2.43 -27.93 3.44
N ASN A 154 -1.31 -27.25 3.25
CA ASN A 154 -0.89 -26.14 4.10
C ASN A 154 -0.92 -24.78 3.41
N VAL A 155 -1.41 -24.71 2.16
CA VAL A 155 -1.39 -23.45 1.39
C VAL A 155 -2.74 -23.18 0.74
N PHE A 156 -3.22 -21.95 0.89
CA PHE A 156 -4.37 -21.46 0.16
C PHE A 156 -4.15 -20.04 -0.36
N THR A 157 -4.86 -19.69 -1.39
CA THR A 157 -4.90 -18.34 -1.94
C THR A 157 -6.24 -17.72 -1.63
N MET A 158 -6.20 -16.49 -1.11
CA MET A 158 -7.39 -15.70 -0.81
C MET A 158 -7.38 -14.41 -1.63
N THR A 159 -8.52 -14.05 -2.19
CA THR A 159 -8.74 -12.75 -2.81
C THR A 159 -9.78 -12.00 -2.01
N VAL A 160 -9.41 -10.83 -1.52
CA VAL A 160 -10.23 -9.98 -0.65
C VAL A 160 -10.49 -8.66 -1.34
N ILE A 161 -11.73 -8.17 -1.28
CA ILE A 161 -12.08 -6.79 -1.60
C ILE A 161 -12.35 -6.10 -0.26
N ALA A 162 -11.50 -5.16 0.12
CA ALA A 162 -11.57 -4.49 1.40
C ALA A 162 -11.40 -2.98 1.28
N GLU A 163 -11.75 -2.25 2.32
CA GLU A 163 -11.45 -0.82 2.43
C GLU A 163 -9.95 -0.55 2.30
N GLY A 164 -9.61 0.55 1.65
CA GLY A 164 -8.23 0.97 1.45
C GLY A 164 -7.44 1.11 2.75
N GLY A 165 -6.14 0.77 2.70
CA GLY A 165 -5.30 0.73 3.89
C GLY A 165 -5.58 -0.46 4.81
N PHE A 166 -6.08 -1.57 4.27
CA PHE A 166 -6.30 -2.81 5.00
C PHE A 166 -4.95 -3.43 5.44
N PRO A 167 -4.76 -3.77 6.73
CA PRO A 167 -3.48 -4.24 7.25
C PRO A 167 -3.27 -5.73 6.98
N VAL A 168 -2.97 -6.09 5.73
CA VAL A 168 -2.95 -7.47 5.22
C VAL A 168 -2.11 -8.41 6.09
N LYS A 169 -0.86 -8.04 6.36
CA LYS A 169 0.06 -8.89 7.14
C LYS A 169 -0.45 -9.14 8.55
N ARG A 170 -0.85 -8.07 9.25
CA ARG A 170 -1.41 -8.16 10.61
C ARG A 170 -2.71 -8.97 10.64
N PHE A 171 -3.55 -8.85 9.62
CA PHE A 171 -4.77 -9.62 9.47
C PHE A 171 -4.51 -11.13 9.27
N VAL A 172 -3.42 -11.50 8.59
CA VAL A 172 -3.05 -12.92 8.42
C VAL A 172 -2.44 -13.47 9.71
N VAL A 173 -1.44 -12.79 10.26
CA VAL A 173 -0.65 -13.26 11.41
C VAL A 173 -1.38 -13.12 12.75
N GLY A 174 -2.27 -12.14 12.87
CA GLY A 174 -3.08 -11.95 14.07
C GLY A 174 -2.59 -10.87 15.05
N ASN A 175 -1.60 -10.06 14.67
CA ASN A 175 -1.10 -9.00 15.54
C ASN A 175 -2.09 -7.83 15.60
N ASP A 176 -2.73 -7.65 16.76
CA ASP A 176 -3.64 -6.52 17.06
C ASP A 176 -4.77 -6.32 16.05
N VAL A 177 -5.22 -7.40 15.41
CA VAL A 177 -6.32 -7.40 14.43
C VAL A 177 -7.30 -8.54 14.74
N LEU A 178 -8.58 -8.24 14.86
CA LEU A 178 -9.64 -9.20 15.20
C LEU A 178 -10.88 -8.99 14.32
N PRO A 179 -11.49 -10.08 13.78
CA PRO A 179 -10.91 -11.41 13.67
C PRO A 179 -9.72 -11.46 12.72
N ASN A 180 -8.87 -12.48 12.83
CA ASN A 180 -7.71 -12.70 11.98
C ASN A 180 -7.64 -14.16 11.51
N ILE A 181 -6.81 -14.43 10.50
CA ILE A 181 -6.74 -15.76 9.88
C ILE A 181 -6.15 -16.81 10.83
N SER A 182 -5.06 -16.49 11.52
CA SER A 182 -4.42 -17.43 12.46
C SER A 182 -5.38 -17.88 13.55
N SER A 183 -6.14 -16.96 14.16
CA SER A 183 -7.11 -17.29 15.20
C SER A 183 -8.33 -18.05 14.67
N LEU A 184 -8.80 -17.73 13.45
CA LEU A 184 -9.89 -18.44 12.80
C LEU A 184 -9.57 -19.92 12.52
N PHE A 185 -8.30 -20.20 12.27
CA PHE A 185 -7.84 -21.53 11.91
C PHE A 185 -7.26 -22.30 13.10
N ASP A 186 -7.07 -21.64 14.26
CA ASP A 186 -6.28 -22.17 15.38
C ASP A 186 -4.91 -22.68 14.89
N ASN A 187 -4.30 -21.96 13.96
CA ASN A 187 -3.15 -22.40 13.20
C ASN A 187 -2.30 -21.20 12.78
N PRO A 188 -1.06 -21.09 13.25
CA PRO A 188 -0.16 -20.02 12.83
C PRO A 188 0.01 -19.95 11.30
N CYS A 189 -0.06 -18.75 10.78
CA CYS A 189 0.08 -18.44 9.36
C CYS A 189 1.36 -17.64 9.08
#